data_7d1c5e0f69199b24b950087c7d9ba561
#
_entry.id   7d1c5e0f69199b24b950087c7d9ba561
#
_cell.length_a   1.000
_cell.length_b   1.000
_cell.length_c   1.000
_cell.angle_alpha   90.00
_cell.angle_beta   90.00
_cell.angle_gamma   90.00
#
_symmetry.space_group_name_H-M   'P 1'
#
loop_
_entity.id
_entity.type
_entity.pdbx_description
1 polymer ?
#
loop_
_entity_poly.entity_id
_entity_poly.type
_entity_poly.pdbx_seq_one_letter_code
_entity_poly.pdbx_strand_id
1 'polypeptide(L)'
;MFTRAVSGVRWLAVALLAGLVTACGTVPESSTGPASSSQPPASAPNSPGAKPSDEESAEPPESEAPGGPVELSANVEDDADGVKIDTVIKATAKYGTLSAVTLEHGGTGSPKMDVPKVTGALNDEKTSWTAGSGLDPAATYTLKITGANAAGEEKTEKITFTTKSVDRTKQTFVNIYPKDGQKVGVGMPAVLTFDVPVKDKAAFEKQLKVTSVPAQEGSWNWFSDKEVHFRPKTYWKSGTKITVNANLNGINAGNGIYGQNSSSKTYSVGRSVITKVDLKAKKAVVEIDGKKAKTIPISAGKSGFITRSGSKLIMEKLDKTRMASETVGINENSSEGYNMMVEFAMRITQSGEFVHAAPWNAGNMGKVNASHGCTGMKTDDAYWLFRNAEVGSPVITTGSNRETEWGNGWTDWNRSWAEYQKGSAL
;
A
#
# COMPACT_ATOMS: atom_id res chain seq x y z
N MET A 1 -43.30 1.87 26.37
CA MET A 1 -42.68 1.00 27.41
C MET A 1 -41.86 -0.06 26.68
N PHE A 2 -40.61 0.22 26.38
CA PHE A 2 -39.58 -0.75 25.97
C PHE A 2 -38.22 -0.05 26.14
N THR A 3 -37.55 -0.40 27.23
CA THR A 3 -36.21 0.00 27.61
C THR A 3 -35.20 -0.80 26.76
N ARG A 4 -34.29 -0.13 26.08
CA ARG A 4 -33.08 -0.77 25.50
C ARG A 4 -31.86 -0.40 26.32
N ALA A 5 -31.22 -1.43 26.82
CA ALA A 5 -29.95 -1.35 27.54
C ALA A 5 -28.80 -1.01 26.60
N VAL A 6 -27.97 -0.05 27.02
CA VAL A 6 -26.71 0.32 26.36
C VAL A 6 -25.59 -0.48 27.01
N SER A 7 -24.95 -1.32 26.24
CA SER A 7 -23.79 -2.14 26.66
C SER A 7 -22.49 -1.31 26.54
N GLY A 8 -21.88 -1.00 27.68
CA GLY A 8 -20.60 -0.28 27.73
C GLY A 8 -19.42 -1.18 27.41
N VAL A 9 -18.56 -0.74 26.49
CA VAL A 9 -17.26 -1.33 26.19
C VAL A 9 -16.22 -0.73 27.13
N ARG A 10 -15.67 -1.55 28.02
CA ARG A 10 -14.55 -1.21 28.91
C ARG A 10 -13.23 -1.39 28.14
N TRP A 11 -12.42 -0.34 28.07
CA TRP A 11 -11.02 -0.40 27.62
C TRP A 11 -10.13 -0.76 28.80
N LEU A 12 -9.36 -1.84 28.64
CA LEU A 12 -8.27 -2.23 29.55
C LEU A 12 -7.00 -1.48 29.14
N ALA A 13 -6.47 -0.70 30.06
CA ALA A 13 -5.13 -0.13 29.99
C ALA A 13 -4.10 -1.19 30.39
N VAL A 14 -3.12 -1.46 29.55
CA VAL A 14 -1.96 -2.30 29.86
C VAL A 14 -0.78 -1.37 30.16
N ALA A 15 -0.32 -1.41 31.38
CA ALA A 15 0.91 -0.72 31.82
C ALA A 15 2.13 -1.58 31.43
N LEU A 16 3.11 -0.98 30.75
CA LEU A 16 4.41 -1.57 30.47
C LEU A 16 5.42 -1.13 31.54
N LEU A 17 5.95 -2.09 32.26
CA LEU A 17 7.14 -1.91 33.11
C LEU A 17 8.41 -1.89 32.26
N ALA A 18 9.22 -0.89 32.47
CA ALA A 18 10.57 -0.79 31.95
C ALA A 18 11.53 -1.60 32.83
N GLY A 19 12.28 -2.52 32.24
CA GLY A 19 13.41 -3.20 32.86
C GLY A 19 14.72 -2.74 32.21
N LEU A 20 15.57 -2.03 32.96
CA LEU A 20 16.96 -1.77 32.64
C LEU A 20 17.81 -3.03 32.89
N VAL A 21 18.62 -3.41 31.92
CA VAL A 21 19.81 -4.24 32.16
C VAL A 21 20.99 -3.62 31.44
N THR A 22 21.94 -3.14 32.23
CA THR A 22 23.29 -2.73 31.86
C THR A 22 24.20 -3.96 31.84
N ALA A 23 24.98 -4.16 30.77
CA ALA A 23 26.21 -4.93 30.85
C ALA A 23 27.25 -4.41 29.84
N CYS A 24 28.38 -3.97 30.40
CA CYS A 24 29.64 -3.64 29.76
C CYS A 24 30.37 -4.89 29.27
N GLY A 25 31.19 -4.78 28.24
CA GLY A 25 32.17 -5.80 27.88
C GLY A 25 32.85 -5.56 26.52
N THR A 26 33.89 -4.78 26.55
CA THR A 26 35.25 -4.84 25.94
C THR A 26 35.46 -5.39 24.54
N VAL A 27 36.08 -4.53 23.73
CA VAL A 27 36.82 -4.80 22.47
C VAL A 27 38.17 -5.49 22.80
N PRO A 28 38.79 -6.25 21.87
CA PRO A 28 40.09 -5.81 21.41
C PRO A 28 40.30 -5.81 19.87
N GLU A 29 41.25 -4.95 19.52
CA GLU A 29 41.77 -4.59 18.20
C GLU A 29 42.72 -5.67 17.56
N SER A 30 42.81 -5.46 16.24
CA SER A 30 43.99 -5.53 15.32
C SER A 30 44.70 -6.87 15.01
N SER A 31 44.91 -7.14 13.74
CA SER A 31 46.11 -6.73 12.97
C SER A 31 46.11 -7.23 11.52
N THR A 32 46.36 -6.31 10.60
CA THR A 32 47.25 -6.27 9.43
C THR A 32 47.54 -7.53 8.61
N GLY A 33 47.40 -7.36 7.28
CA GLY A 33 47.78 -8.21 6.16
C GLY A 33 49.32 -8.40 5.97
N PRO A 34 49.91 -8.69 4.80
CA PRO A 34 49.43 -8.59 3.42
C PRO A 34 49.83 -9.76 2.48
N ALA A 35 49.31 -9.72 1.25
CA ALA A 35 49.74 -10.17 -0.08
C ALA A 35 50.84 -11.22 -0.29
N SER A 36 50.66 -12.17 -1.26
CA SER A 36 51.43 -12.27 -2.48
C SER A 36 51.14 -13.55 -3.30
N SER A 37 50.76 -13.34 -4.53
CA SER A 37 51.12 -13.95 -5.82
C SER A 37 51.79 -15.35 -5.86
N SER A 38 51.34 -16.22 -6.76
CA SER A 38 52.08 -16.64 -7.94
C SER A 38 51.52 -17.90 -8.62
N GLN A 39 51.48 -17.86 -9.93
CA GLN A 39 51.14 -18.89 -10.88
C GLN A 39 52.39 -19.72 -11.27
N PRO A 40 52.34 -20.67 -12.26
CA PRO A 40 52.39 -22.12 -12.14
C PRO A 40 53.78 -22.68 -12.58
N PRO A 41 53.97 -23.99 -12.74
CA PRO A 41 54.12 -24.49 -14.11
C PRO A 41 53.66 -25.95 -14.40
N ALA A 42 53.60 -26.19 -15.69
CA ALA A 42 53.30 -27.40 -16.42
C ALA A 42 54.36 -28.51 -16.30
N SER A 43 53.96 -29.77 -16.60
CA SER A 43 54.58 -30.64 -17.55
C SER A 43 54.13 -32.12 -17.45
N ALA A 44 53.72 -32.68 -18.57
CA ALA A 44 53.55 -34.11 -18.80
C ALA A 44 54.92 -34.78 -18.94
N PRO A 45 55.11 -36.18 -19.01
CA PRO A 45 54.81 -36.90 -20.22
C PRO A 45 54.35 -38.40 -20.11
N ASN A 46 53.71 -38.83 -21.23
CA ASN A 46 53.81 -40.13 -21.94
C ASN A 46 53.51 -41.50 -21.34
N SER A 47 52.57 -42.08 -22.06
CA SER A 47 52.17 -43.43 -22.47
C SER A 47 53.23 -44.58 -22.41
N PRO A 48 52.84 -45.92 -22.56
CA PRO A 48 51.96 -46.42 -23.64
C PRO A 48 51.11 -47.71 -23.33
N GLY A 49 50.06 -47.87 -24.11
CA GLY A 49 49.69 -49.12 -24.77
C GLY A 49 48.79 -50.14 -24.08
N ALA A 50 47.60 -50.31 -24.62
CA ALA A 50 47.07 -51.61 -25.01
C ALA A 50 45.74 -51.43 -25.82
N LYS A 51 45.54 -52.26 -26.78
CA LYS A 51 44.58 -52.30 -27.88
C LYS A 51 43.26 -52.95 -27.48
N PRO A 52 42.27 -53.05 -28.39
CA PRO A 52 40.88 -52.61 -28.19
C PRO A 52 39.92 -53.78 -27.91
N SER A 53 38.77 -53.48 -27.34
CA SER A 53 37.59 -54.35 -27.37
C SER A 53 36.36 -53.52 -27.63
N ASP A 54 35.72 -53.87 -28.72
CA ASP A 54 34.33 -53.76 -29.15
C ASP A 54 33.55 -52.50 -28.74
N GLU A 55 33.39 -51.61 -29.71
CA GLU A 55 32.35 -50.61 -29.81
C GLU A 55 30.99 -51.33 -30.00
N GLU A 56 30.20 -51.37 -28.93
CA GLU A 56 28.78 -51.50 -29.03
C GLU A 56 28.23 -50.06 -29.34
N SER A 57 27.80 -49.93 -30.60
CA SER A 57 27.19 -48.73 -31.13
C SER A 57 25.90 -48.43 -30.34
N ALA A 58 25.98 -47.55 -29.33
CA ALA A 58 24.82 -46.90 -28.78
C ALA A 58 24.30 -45.95 -29.85
N GLU A 59 23.14 -46.23 -30.45
CA GLU A 59 22.38 -45.28 -31.24
C GLU A 59 22.21 -43.97 -30.47
N PRO A 60 22.42 -42.82 -31.12
CA PRO A 60 22.07 -41.53 -30.51
C PRO A 60 20.57 -41.53 -30.17
N PRO A 61 20.13 -40.93 -29.08
CA PRO A 61 18.72 -40.83 -28.79
C PRO A 61 18.03 -40.15 -29.98
N GLU A 62 17.06 -40.84 -30.53
CA GLU A 62 16.25 -40.42 -31.64
C GLU A 62 15.71 -39.01 -31.34
N SER A 63 16.20 -38.03 -32.09
CA SER A 63 15.68 -36.69 -32.09
C SER A 63 14.23 -36.79 -32.53
N GLU A 64 13.28 -36.79 -31.57
CA GLU A 64 11.85 -36.73 -31.87
C GLU A 64 11.60 -35.62 -32.87
N ALA A 65 11.09 -35.98 -34.01
CA ALA A 65 10.83 -35.11 -35.15
C ALA A 65 9.98 -33.88 -34.70
N PRO A 66 10.26 -32.68 -35.17
CA PRO A 66 9.42 -31.51 -34.90
C PRO A 66 8.12 -31.62 -35.70
N GLY A 67 7.05 -32.23 -35.11
CA GLY A 67 5.79 -32.39 -35.84
C GLY A 67 4.68 -33.18 -35.12
N GLY A 68 4.89 -33.59 -33.87
CA GLY A 68 3.80 -34.21 -33.09
C GLY A 68 2.74 -33.19 -32.69
N PRO A 69 1.51 -33.65 -32.31
CA PRO A 69 0.46 -32.77 -31.84
C PRO A 69 0.91 -32.05 -30.55
N VAL A 70 0.51 -30.77 -30.40
CA VAL A 70 0.78 -30.03 -29.16
C VAL A 70 0.15 -30.71 -27.95
N GLU A 71 0.90 -30.96 -26.90
CA GLU A 71 0.41 -31.45 -25.62
C GLU A 71 0.17 -30.27 -24.68
N LEU A 72 -1.09 -30.11 -24.24
CA LEU A 72 -1.49 -29.07 -23.29
C LEU A 72 -1.74 -29.70 -21.92
N SER A 73 -1.28 -29.05 -20.85
CA SER A 73 -1.50 -29.53 -19.49
C SER A 73 -1.59 -28.37 -18.50
N ALA A 74 -2.13 -28.66 -17.32
CA ALA A 74 -2.18 -27.73 -16.19
C ALA A 74 -1.75 -28.43 -14.90
N ASN A 75 -1.46 -27.64 -13.86
CA ASN A 75 -1.18 -28.16 -12.52
C ASN A 75 -2.46 -28.41 -11.70
N VAL A 76 -3.59 -28.49 -12.35
CA VAL A 76 -4.90 -28.87 -11.80
C VAL A 76 -5.57 -29.85 -12.77
N GLU A 77 -6.23 -30.87 -12.24
CA GLU A 77 -6.94 -31.86 -13.01
C GLU A 77 -8.36 -31.39 -13.33
N ASP A 78 -8.94 -31.92 -14.44
CA ASP A 78 -10.35 -31.70 -14.75
C ASP A 78 -11.23 -32.34 -13.67
N ASP A 79 -12.34 -31.66 -13.33
CA ASP A 79 -13.25 -32.02 -12.23
C ASP A 79 -12.61 -32.13 -10.83
N ALA A 80 -11.41 -31.56 -10.63
CA ALA A 80 -10.78 -31.52 -9.31
C ALA A 80 -11.64 -30.72 -8.31
N ASP A 81 -11.87 -31.29 -7.14
CA ASP A 81 -12.62 -30.66 -6.05
C ASP A 81 -11.70 -30.22 -4.90
N GLY A 82 -12.06 -29.09 -4.29
CA GLY A 82 -11.36 -28.60 -3.10
C GLY A 82 -9.93 -28.13 -3.35
N VAL A 83 -9.61 -27.64 -4.54
CA VAL A 83 -8.31 -27.03 -4.84
C VAL A 83 -8.01 -25.91 -3.86
N LYS A 84 -6.79 -25.86 -3.31
CA LYS A 84 -6.39 -24.83 -2.34
C LYS A 84 -6.40 -23.45 -2.99
N ILE A 85 -6.91 -22.44 -2.30
CA ILE A 85 -7.01 -21.07 -2.82
C ILE A 85 -5.66 -20.39 -3.06
N ASP A 86 -4.59 -20.83 -2.38
CA ASP A 86 -3.22 -20.39 -2.58
C ASP A 86 -2.50 -21.11 -3.72
N THR A 87 -3.19 -22.00 -4.45
CA THR A 87 -2.66 -22.64 -5.64
C THR A 87 -2.53 -21.63 -6.77
N VAL A 88 -1.30 -21.37 -7.22
CA VAL A 88 -1.05 -20.58 -8.42
C VAL A 88 -1.25 -21.50 -9.64
N ILE A 89 -2.31 -21.24 -10.42
CA ILE A 89 -2.61 -22.04 -11.62
C ILE A 89 -1.55 -21.80 -12.68
N LYS A 90 -1.07 -22.89 -13.29
CA LYS A 90 -0.11 -22.90 -14.40
C LYS A 90 -0.66 -23.76 -15.52
N ALA A 91 -0.49 -23.28 -16.75
CA ALA A 91 -0.72 -24.06 -17.97
C ALA A 91 0.59 -24.20 -18.75
N THR A 92 0.81 -25.34 -19.39
CA THR A 92 2.04 -25.60 -20.16
C THR A 92 1.70 -26.23 -21.52
N ALA A 93 2.55 -25.94 -22.50
CA ALA A 93 2.55 -26.61 -23.80
C ALA A 93 3.87 -27.34 -24.00
N LYS A 94 3.78 -28.60 -24.43
CA LYS A 94 4.91 -29.41 -24.90
C LYS A 94 4.74 -29.66 -26.38
N TYR A 95 5.79 -29.68 -27.15
CA TYR A 95 5.82 -29.81 -28.62
C TYR A 95 5.05 -28.69 -29.37
N GLY A 96 5.01 -27.48 -28.77
CA GLY A 96 4.35 -26.31 -29.34
C GLY A 96 4.34 -25.12 -28.41
N THR A 97 3.51 -24.13 -28.73
CA THR A 97 3.37 -22.89 -27.95
C THR A 97 1.93 -22.62 -27.57
N LEU A 98 1.73 -21.89 -26.48
CA LEU A 98 0.44 -21.38 -26.04
C LEU A 98 0.08 -20.13 -26.85
N SER A 99 -1.11 -20.13 -27.46
CA SER A 99 -1.68 -18.97 -28.16
C SER A 99 -2.65 -18.17 -27.27
N ALA A 100 -3.40 -18.84 -26.40
CA ALA A 100 -4.29 -18.20 -25.44
C ALA A 100 -4.50 -19.05 -24.19
N VAL A 101 -4.55 -18.38 -23.03
CA VAL A 101 -4.97 -19.02 -21.76
C VAL A 101 -5.95 -18.08 -21.07
N THR A 102 -7.11 -18.61 -20.67
CA THR A 102 -8.10 -17.88 -19.86
C THR A 102 -8.47 -18.70 -18.64
N LEU A 103 -8.51 -18.04 -17.50
CA LEU A 103 -8.99 -18.60 -16.24
C LEU A 103 -10.18 -17.75 -15.77
N GLU A 104 -11.37 -18.35 -15.83
CA GLU A 104 -12.63 -17.67 -15.49
C GLU A 104 -13.31 -18.43 -14.38
N HIS A 105 -14.00 -17.75 -13.48
CA HIS A 105 -14.85 -18.45 -12.53
C HIS A 105 -16.34 -18.10 -12.73
N GLY A 106 -17.20 -19.08 -12.57
CA GLY A 106 -18.63 -18.90 -12.48
C GLY A 106 -18.98 -18.22 -11.17
N GLY A 107 -19.75 -17.14 -11.21
CA GLY A 107 -20.08 -16.35 -10.03
C GLY A 107 -20.70 -17.21 -8.91
N THR A 108 -20.22 -17.01 -7.70
CA THR A 108 -20.87 -17.53 -6.50
C THR A 108 -22.17 -16.76 -6.26
N GLY A 109 -23.27 -17.16 -6.89
CA GLY A 109 -24.65 -16.84 -6.52
C GLY A 109 -25.08 -15.38 -6.31
N SER A 110 -24.22 -14.36 -6.52
CA SER A 110 -24.56 -12.95 -6.44
C SER A 110 -24.56 -12.32 -7.84
N PRO A 111 -25.69 -11.88 -8.38
CA PRO A 111 -25.83 -11.48 -9.78
C PRO A 111 -25.24 -10.10 -10.15
N LYS A 112 -24.40 -9.47 -9.35
CA LYS A 112 -23.99 -8.05 -9.55
C LYS A 112 -22.53 -7.71 -9.27
N MET A 113 -21.62 -8.67 -9.15
CA MET A 113 -20.21 -8.31 -9.14
C MET A 113 -19.58 -8.84 -10.43
N ASP A 114 -19.04 -7.93 -11.26
CA ASP A 114 -18.08 -8.28 -12.28
C ASP A 114 -16.93 -9.00 -11.59
N VAL A 115 -16.92 -10.32 -11.73
CA VAL A 115 -15.85 -11.12 -11.15
C VAL A 115 -14.60 -10.87 -11.99
N PRO A 116 -13.51 -10.35 -11.42
CA PRO A 116 -12.32 -10.08 -12.20
C PRO A 116 -11.82 -11.39 -12.79
N LYS A 117 -11.58 -11.41 -14.12
CA LYS A 117 -10.85 -12.50 -14.76
C LYS A 117 -9.49 -12.61 -14.08
N VAL A 118 -9.07 -13.81 -13.73
CA VAL A 118 -7.72 -14.04 -13.24
C VAL A 118 -6.76 -13.74 -14.38
N THR A 119 -6.03 -12.64 -14.26
CA THR A 119 -4.99 -12.29 -15.24
C THR A 119 -3.77 -13.15 -14.99
N GLY A 120 -3.03 -13.48 -16.05
CA GLY A 120 -1.77 -14.21 -15.96
C GLY A 120 -0.83 -13.78 -17.07
N ALA A 121 0.38 -14.31 -17.05
CA ALA A 121 1.41 -14.00 -18.03
C ALA A 121 1.98 -15.26 -18.67
N LEU A 122 2.24 -15.19 -19.97
CA LEU A 122 3.06 -16.16 -20.69
C LEU A 122 4.55 -15.88 -20.42
N ASN A 123 5.37 -16.93 -20.39
CA ASN A 123 6.82 -16.77 -20.48
C ASN A 123 7.23 -16.32 -21.91
N ASP A 124 8.49 -15.93 -22.08
CA ASP A 124 8.99 -15.39 -23.35
C ASP A 124 8.88 -16.41 -24.49
N GLU A 125 9.09 -17.68 -24.21
CA GLU A 125 8.99 -18.78 -25.16
C GLU A 125 7.54 -19.21 -25.45
N LYS A 126 6.57 -18.64 -24.74
CA LYS A 126 5.15 -19.01 -24.82
C LYS A 126 4.86 -20.48 -24.56
N THR A 127 5.70 -21.16 -23.80
CA THR A 127 5.53 -22.57 -23.43
C THR A 127 4.82 -22.75 -22.09
N SER A 128 4.75 -21.70 -21.29
CA SER A 128 4.03 -21.72 -20.01
C SER A 128 3.28 -20.43 -19.75
N TRP A 129 2.16 -20.55 -19.07
CA TRP A 129 1.37 -19.44 -18.53
C TRP A 129 1.23 -19.61 -17.02
N THR A 130 1.31 -18.51 -16.29
CA THR A 130 1.16 -18.49 -14.82
C THR A 130 0.12 -17.46 -14.42
N ALA A 131 -0.83 -17.85 -13.58
CA ALA A 131 -1.82 -16.95 -13.00
C ALA A 131 -1.15 -15.88 -12.12
N GLY A 132 -1.61 -14.64 -12.21
CA GLY A 132 -1.07 -13.50 -11.45
C GLY A 132 -1.66 -13.33 -10.06
N SER A 133 -2.62 -14.17 -9.66
CA SER A 133 -3.23 -14.17 -8.32
C SER A 133 -3.63 -15.58 -7.90
N GLY A 134 -3.91 -15.77 -6.61
CA GLY A 134 -4.58 -16.96 -6.12
C GLY A 134 -6.07 -17.00 -6.50
N LEU A 135 -6.79 -17.95 -5.93
CA LEU A 135 -8.16 -18.28 -6.28
C LEU A 135 -9.14 -17.78 -5.20
N ASP A 136 -10.39 -17.55 -5.57
CA ASP A 136 -11.49 -17.29 -4.63
C ASP A 136 -11.94 -18.58 -3.94
N PRO A 137 -12.35 -18.55 -2.68
CA PRO A 137 -12.84 -19.71 -1.96
C PRO A 137 -14.24 -20.12 -2.43
N ALA A 138 -14.52 -21.42 -2.38
CA ALA A 138 -15.82 -22.03 -2.74
C ALA A 138 -16.31 -21.60 -4.13
N ALA A 139 -15.40 -21.48 -5.10
CA ALA A 139 -15.67 -21.05 -6.46
C ALA A 139 -15.43 -22.19 -7.46
N THR A 140 -16.19 -22.20 -8.57
CA THR A 140 -15.94 -23.08 -9.71
C THR A 140 -15.17 -22.31 -10.76
N TYR A 141 -14.03 -22.83 -11.20
CA TYR A 141 -13.18 -22.25 -12.23
C TYR A 141 -13.25 -23.04 -13.53
N THR A 142 -13.11 -22.32 -14.63
CA THR A 142 -12.88 -22.89 -15.96
C THR A 142 -11.57 -22.33 -16.51
N LEU A 143 -10.59 -23.20 -16.69
CA LEU A 143 -9.33 -22.93 -17.38
C LEU A 143 -9.46 -23.41 -18.82
N LYS A 144 -9.31 -22.50 -19.78
CA LYS A 144 -9.24 -22.81 -21.20
C LYS A 144 -7.84 -22.55 -21.71
N ILE A 145 -7.21 -23.56 -22.28
CA ILE A 145 -5.84 -23.52 -22.79
C ILE A 145 -5.89 -23.75 -24.30
N THR A 146 -5.34 -22.86 -25.10
CA THR A 146 -5.19 -23.01 -26.54
C THR A 146 -3.71 -22.92 -26.91
N GLY A 147 -3.22 -23.83 -27.71
CA GLY A 147 -1.86 -23.86 -28.22
C GLY A 147 -1.78 -24.52 -29.60
N ALA A 148 -0.65 -24.35 -30.27
CA ALA A 148 -0.39 -24.91 -31.60
C ALA A 148 1.01 -25.51 -31.67
N ASN A 149 1.15 -26.56 -32.49
CA ASN A 149 2.45 -27.14 -32.85
C ASN A 149 3.18 -26.29 -33.92
N ALA A 150 4.38 -26.69 -34.30
CA ALA A 150 5.16 -25.99 -35.31
C ALA A 150 4.52 -26.00 -36.72
N ALA A 151 3.60 -26.90 -37.01
CA ALA A 151 2.84 -26.95 -38.25
C ALA A 151 1.60 -26.01 -38.24
N GLY A 152 1.30 -25.37 -37.10
CA GLY A 152 0.15 -24.49 -36.91
C GLY A 152 -1.15 -25.23 -36.59
N GLU A 153 -1.08 -26.52 -36.26
CA GLU A 153 -2.24 -27.30 -35.83
C GLU A 153 -2.61 -26.90 -34.39
N GLU A 154 -3.82 -26.36 -34.24
CA GLU A 154 -4.30 -25.89 -32.95
C GLU A 154 -4.99 -27.00 -32.15
N LYS A 155 -4.77 -26.98 -30.83
CA LYS A 155 -5.52 -27.77 -29.85
C LYS A 155 -6.04 -26.84 -28.75
N THR A 156 -7.23 -27.14 -28.26
CA THR A 156 -7.82 -26.44 -27.11
C THR A 156 -8.23 -27.48 -26.07
N GLU A 157 -7.83 -27.21 -24.82
CA GLU A 157 -8.30 -27.98 -23.66
C GLU A 157 -9.09 -27.10 -22.72
N LYS A 158 -10.08 -27.69 -22.06
CA LYS A 158 -10.91 -27.06 -21.05
C LYS A 158 -10.86 -27.92 -19.80
N ILE A 159 -10.49 -27.29 -18.68
CA ILE A 159 -10.37 -27.88 -17.35
C ILE A 159 -11.31 -27.12 -16.41
N THR A 160 -12.18 -27.82 -15.73
CA THR A 160 -13.11 -27.29 -14.74
C THR A 160 -12.72 -27.81 -13.36
N PHE A 161 -12.69 -26.99 -12.35
CA PHE A 161 -12.36 -27.39 -10.98
C PHE A 161 -13.04 -26.50 -9.94
N THR A 162 -13.19 -27.00 -8.73
CA THR A 162 -13.72 -26.23 -7.60
C THR A 162 -12.64 -25.94 -6.55
N THR A 163 -12.80 -24.86 -5.85
CA THR A 163 -11.87 -24.47 -4.79
C THR A 163 -12.44 -24.75 -3.41
N LYS A 164 -11.53 -25.00 -2.46
CA LYS A 164 -11.89 -25.21 -1.06
C LYS A 164 -12.56 -23.98 -0.47
N SER A 165 -13.61 -24.17 0.31
CA SER A 165 -14.19 -23.11 1.14
C SER A 165 -13.21 -22.69 2.22
N VAL A 166 -13.16 -21.39 2.51
CA VAL A 166 -12.37 -20.81 3.61
C VAL A 166 -13.33 -20.12 4.57
N ASP A 167 -13.22 -20.44 5.85
CA ASP A 167 -14.01 -19.77 6.88
C ASP A 167 -13.75 -18.26 6.86
N ARG A 168 -14.78 -17.45 7.05
CA ARG A 168 -14.68 -15.99 7.01
C ARG A 168 -13.69 -15.44 8.04
N THR A 169 -13.51 -16.13 9.16
CA THR A 169 -12.52 -15.77 10.18
C THR A 169 -11.07 -15.96 9.72
N LYS A 170 -10.87 -16.68 8.62
CA LYS A 170 -9.58 -16.89 7.96
C LYS A 170 -9.42 -16.09 6.67
N GLN A 171 -10.20 -15.06 6.50
CA GLN A 171 -10.16 -14.16 5.36
C GLN A 171 -9.79 -12.75 5.83
N THR A 172 -9.05 -12.00 4.99
CA THR A 172 -8.79 -10.57 5.19
C THR A 172 -9.13 -9.80 3.92
N PHE A 173 -9.66 -8.61 4.11
CA PHE A 173 -10.12 -7.73 3.04
C PHE A 173 -9.33 -6.44 3.06
N VAL A 174 -9.01 -5.92 1.88
CA VAL A 174 -8.33 -4.65 1.70
C VAL A 174 -9.32 -3.55 1.41
N ASN A 175 -9.17 -2.42 2.09
CA ASN A 175 -9.78 -1.15 1.71
C ASN A 175 -8.69 -0.25 1.13
N ILE A 176 -8.91 0.31 -0.05
CA ILE A 176 -7.99 1.21 -0.74
C ILE A 176 -8.57 2.62 -0.71
N TYR A 177 -7.78 3.57 -0.22
CA TYR A 177 -8.06 5.00 -0.27
C TYR A 177 -6.88 5.72 -0.98
N PRO A 178 -7.12 6.70 -1.85
CA PRO A 178 -8.37 7.33 -2.27
C PRO A 178 -9.36 6.41 -3.00
N LYS A 179 -10.64 6.83 -2.98
CA LYS A 179 -11.71 6.12 -3.69
C LYS A 179 -11.55 6.25 -5.20
N ASP A 180 -12.14 5.32 -5.92
CA ASP A 180 -12.15 5.37 -7.39
C ASP A 180 -12.75 6.68 -7.91
N GLY A 181 -12.10 7.28 -8.93
CA GLY A 181 -12.50 8.56 -9.52
C GLY A 181 -12.24 9.80 -8.66
N GLN A 182 -11.74 9.68 -7.42
CA GLN A 182 -11.52 10.81 -6.53
C GLN A 182 -10.41 11.73 -7.06
N LYS A 183 -10.58 13.06 -6.87
CA LYS A 183 -9.52 14.05 -7.05
C LYS A 183 -8.88 14.36 -5.70
N VAL A 184 -7.55 14.36 -5.64
CA VAL A 184 -6.79 14.54 -4.38
C VAL A 184 -5.67 15.57 -4.52
N GLY A 185 -5.15 16.03 -3.40
CA GLY A 185 -3.99 16.92 -3.34
C GLY A 185 -2.67 16.21 -3.66
N VAL A 186 -1.65 16.99 -3.97
CA VAL A 186 -0.33 16.51 -4.42
C VAL A 186 0.43 15.67 -3.38
N GLY A 187 0.09 15.79 -2.09
CA GLY A 187 0.72 15.03 -1.02
C GLY A 187 0.06 13.68 -0.73
N MET A 188 -1.06 13.35 -1.37
CA MET A 188 -1.88 12.18 -1.04
C MET A 188 -1.15 10.86 -1.23
N PRO A 189 -0.90 10.05 -0.19
CA PRO A 189 -0.44 8.67 -0.35
C PRO A 189 -1.58 7.76 -0.82
N ALA A 190 -1.26 6.63 -1.44
CA ALA A 190 -2.20 5.52 -1.48
C ALA A 190 -2.18 4.84 -0.11
N VAL A 191 -3.34 4.73 0.52
CA VAL A 191 -3.52 4.14 1.86
C VAL A 191 -4.30 2.84 1.72
N LEU A 192 -3.70 1.74 2.14
CA LEU A 192 -4.35 0.44 2.17
C LEU A 192 -4.51 0.01 3.63
N THR A 193 -5.75 -0.33 4.00
CA THR A 193 -6.06 -0.84 5.34
C THR A 193 -6.66 -2.23 5.26
N PHE A 194 -6.32 -3.06 6.23
CA PHE A 194 -6.78 -4.45 6.36
C PHE A 194 -7.62 -4.61 7.63
N ASP A 195 -8.68 -5.39 7.54
CA ASP A 195 -9.57 -5.65 8.68
C ASP A 195 -8.90 -6.51 9.76
N VAL A 196 -7.97 -7.40 9.37
CA VAL A 196 -7.15 -8.20 10.31
C VAL A 196 -5.64 -7.96 10.11
N PRO A 197 -4.79 -8.25 11.11
CA PRO A 197 -3.34 -8.08 10.99
C PRO A 197 -2.71 -8.95 9.90
N VAL A 198 -1.90 -8.35 9.03
CA VAL A 198 -1.07 -9.01 8.04
C VAL A 198 0.28 -9.36 8.70
N LYS A 199 0.56 -10.64 8.88
CA LYS A 199 1.81 -11.12 9.48
C LYS A 199 2.91 -11.31 8.44
N ASP A 200 2.56 -11.83 7.26
CA ASP A 200 3.47 -11.91 6.13
C ASP A 200 3.31 -10.67 5.22
N LYS A 201 3.89 -9.56 5.68
CA LYS A 201 3.86 -8.28 4.96
C LYS A 201 4.54 -8.37 3.59
N ALA A 202 5.62 -9.15 3.49
CA ALA A 202 6.36 -9.32 2.23
C ALA A 202 5.52 -10.04 1.17
N ALA A 203 4.79 -11.09 1.55
CA ALA A 203 3.88 -11.78 0.62
C ALA A 203 2.80 -10.84 0.09
N PHE A 204 2.22 -10.00 0.96
CA PHE A 204 1.21 -9.02 0.58
C PHE A 204 1.79 -7.90 -0.30
N GLU A 205 2.90 -7.29 0.12
CA GLU A 205 3.50 -6.16 -0.58
C GLU A 205 3.92 -6.50 -2.01
N LYS A 206 4.39 -7.72 -2.28
CA LYS A 206 4.66 -8.23 -3.63
C LYS A 206 3.46 -8.17 -4.57
N GLN A 207 2.25 -8.20 -4.02
CA GLN A 207 0.98 -8.18 -4.76
C GLN A 207 0.38 -6.76 -4.87
N LEU A 208 1.02 -5.77 -4.25
CA LEU A 208 0.60 -4.38 -4.30
C LEU A 208 1.37 -3.63 -5.39
N LYS A 209 0.65 -3.04 -6.32
CA LYS A 209 1.25 -2.28 -7.42
C LYS A 209 0.63 -0.90 -7.55
N VAL A 210 1.47 0.12 -7.60
CA VAL A 210 1.06 1.49 -7.93
C VAL A 210 1.66 1.88 -9.28
N THR A 211 0.83 2.37 -10.18
CA THR A 211 1.26 2.96 -11.44
C THR A 211 0.76 4.39 -11.54
N SER A 212 1.55 5.27 -12.16
CA SER A 212 1.17 6.67 -12.35
C SER A 212 1.50 7.16 -13.75
N VAL A 213 0.70 8.09 -14.27
CA VAL A 213 0.92 8.77 -15.54
C VAL A 213 0.84 10.30 -15.31
N PRO A 214 1.97 11.01 -15.44
CA PRO A 214 3.32 10.51 -15.74
C PRO A 214 3.89 9.64 -14.62
N ALA A 215 4.80 8.75 -14.97
CA ALA A 215 5.43 7.85 -14.00
C ALA A 215 6.25 8.62 -12.96
N GLN A 216 6.12 8.24 -11.69
CA GLN A 216 6.91 8.78 -10.58
C GLN A 216 7.38 7.61 -9.69
N GLU A 217 8.66 7.66 -9.30
CA GLU A 217 9.26 6.75 -8.34
C GLU A 217 8.54 6.86 -6.99
N GLY A 218 8.23 5.73 -6.35
CA GLY A 218 7.58 5.68 -5.05
C GLY A 218 7.94 4.41 -4.27
N SER A 219 7.54 4.37 -3.01
CA SER A 219 7.78 3.23 -2.11
C SER A 219 6.61 2.99 -1.19
N TRP A 220 6.47 1.75 -0.76
CA TRP A 220 5.59 1.37 0.33
C TRP A 220 6.23 1.64 1.68
N ASN A 221 5.39 1.82 2.69
CA ASN A 221 5.78 1.88 4.11
C ASN A 221 4.64 1.34 4.96
N TRP A 222 4.92 0.33 5.78
CA TRP A 222 3.96 -0.23 6.72
C TRP A 222 3.92 0.63 7.99
N PHE A 223 2.77 1.24 8.25
CA PHE A 223 2.50 1.98 9.48
C PHE A 223 2.17 1.06 10.65
N SER A 224 1.53 -0.08 10.33
CA SER A 224 1.17 -1.13 11.30
C SER A 224 1.02 -2.48 10.59
N ASP A 225 0.56 -3.50 11.30
CA ASP A 225 0.17 -4.79 10.70
C ASP A 225 -1.12 -4.67 9.87
N LYS A 226 -1.85 -3.55 9.98
CA LYS A 226 -3.14 -3.33 9.32
C LYS A 226 -3.15 -2.16 8.34
N GLU A 227 -2.02 -1.47 8.18
CA GLU A 227 -1.98 -0.25 7.37
C GLU A 227 -0.65 -0.10 6.66
N VAL A 228 -0.71 0.06 5.35
CA VAL A 228 0.45 0.31 4.48
C VAL A 228 0.14 1.47 3.55
N HIS A 229 1.11 2.38 3.40
CA HIS A 229 1.01 3.54 2.53
C HIS A 229 2.01 3.46 1.40
N PHE A 230 1.63 4.01 0.24
CA PHE A 230 2.57 4.29 -0.85
C PHE A 230 2.61 5.78 -1.13
N ARG A 231 3.80 6.37 -1.10
CA ARG A 231 4.01 7.73 -1.58
C ARG A 231 5.11 7.81 -2.63
N PRO A 232 5.05 8.80 -3.52
CA PRO A 232 6.18 9.10 -4.41
C PRO A 232 7.34 9.69 -3.61
N LYS A 233 8.52 9.71 -4.22
CA LYS A 233 9.73 10.31 -3.64
C LYS A 233 9.57 11.82 -3.37
N THR A 234 8.89 12.52 -4.26
CA THR A 234 8.48 13.91 -4.15
C THR A 234 6.96 13.99 -4.34
N TYR A 235 6.32 15.09 -3.98
CA TYR A 235 4.89 15.24 -4.21
C TYR A 235 4.48 14.88 -5.65
N TRP A 236 3.29 14.32 -5.79
CA TRP A 236 2.73 14.03 -7.10
C TRP A 236 2.70 15.28 -7.99
N LYS A 237 2.97 15.14 -9.26
CA LYS A 237 2.74 16.21 -10.24
C LYS A 237 1.24 16.45 -10.40
N SER A 238 0.84 17.72 -10.53
CA SER A 238 -0.56 18.06 -10.84
C SER A 238 -1.03 17.36 -12.13
N GLY A 239 -2.25 16.85 -12.12
CA GLY A 239 -2.84 16.12 -13.23
C GLY A 239 -2.43 14.66 -13.34
N THR A 240 -1.56 14.15 -12.46
CA THR A 240 -1.18 12.73 -12.47
C THR A 240 -2.40 11.84 -12.25
N LYS A 241 -2.54 10.80 -13.08
CA LYS A 241 -3.48 9.70 -12.87
C LYS A 241 -2.76 8.56 -12.18
N ILE A 242 -3.32 8.03 -11.10
CA ILE A 242 -2.72 6.99 -10.26
C ILE A 242 -3.66 5.80 -10.24
N THR A 243 -3.11 4.60 -10.48
CA THR A 243 -3.84 3.34 -10.32
C THR A 243 -3.14 2.48 -9.28
N VAL A 244 -3.90 2.04 -8.30
CA VAL A 244 -3.46 1.14 -7.22
C VAL A 244 -4.13 -0.20 -7.41
N ASN A 245 -3.33 -1.26 -7.54
CA ASN A 245 -3.81 -2.63 -7.64
C ASN A 245 -3.36 -3.42 -6.41
N ALA A 246 -4.27 -4.19 -5.84
CA ALA A 246 -4.02 -5.12 -4.74
C ALA A 246 -4.56 -6.50 -5.15
N ASN A 247 -3.68 -7.37 -5.66
CA ASN A 247 -4.03 -8.71 -6.16
C ASN A 247 -3.87 -9.73 -5.02
N LEU A 248 -4.76 -9.68 -4.03
CA LEU A 248 -4.59 -10.39 -2.76
C LEU A 248 -5.36 -11.71 -2.65
N ASN A 249 -6.20 -12.06 -3.62
CA ASN A 249 -6.97 -13.30 -3.58
C ASN A 249 -6.05 -14.51 -3.39
N GLY A 250 -6.35 -15.32 -2.37
CA GLY A 250 -5.60 -16.52 -2.03
C GLY A 250 -4.20 -16.30 -1.46
N ILE A 251 -3.74 -15.05 -1.32
CA ILE A 251 -2.43 -14.75 -0.75
C ILE A 251 -2.47 -14.91 0.77
N ASN A 252 -1.56 -15.71 1.31
CA ASN A 252 -1.48 -15.96 2.76
C ASN A 252 -0.93 -14.74 3.50
N ALA A 253 -1.73 -14.19 4.40
CA ALA A 253 -1.34 -13.08 5.28
C ALA A 253 -0.54 -13.53 6.51
N GLY A 254 -0.30 -14.84 6.66
CA GLY A 254 0.23 -15.50 7.84
C GLY A 254 -0.88 -16.10 8.73
N ASN A 255 -0.53 -17.10 9.51
CA ASN A 255 -1.44 -17.82 10.43
C ASN A 255 -2.69 -18.42 9.76
N GLY A 256 -2.61 -18.79 8.47
CA GLY A 256 -3.73 -19.34 7.70
C GLY A 256 -4.86 -18.37 7.41
N ILE A 257 -4.57 -17.07 7.42
CA ILE A 257 -5.47 -16.00 6.98
C ILE A 257 -5.11 -15.67 5.53
N TYR A 258 -6.11 -15.54 4.66
CA TYR A 258 -5.91 -15.33 3.23
C TYR A 258 -6.58 -14.04 2.77
N GLY A 259 -5.87 -13.30 1.94
CA GLY A 259 -6.41 -12.13 1.26
C GLY A 259 -7.58 -12.50 0.34
N GLN A 260 -8.57 -11.63 0.29
CA GLN A 260 -9.75 -11.78 -0.55
C GLN A 260 -10.07 -10.48 -1.29
N ASN A 261 -10.87 -10.57 -2.34
CA ASN A 261 -11.33 -9.44 -3.13
C ASN A 261 -10.17 -8.58 -3.65
N SER A 262 -9.40 -9.14 -4.60
CA SER A 262 -8.46 -8.34 -5.38
C SER A 262 -9.14 -7.06 -5.86
N SER A 263 -8.53 -5.91 -5.63
CA SER A 263 -9.14 -4.61 -5.82
C SER A 263 -8.21 -3.67 -6.60
N SER A 264 -8.82 -2.86 -7.45
CA SER A 264 -8.13 -1.78 -8.17
C SER A 264 -8.85 -0.47 -7.97
N LYS A 265 -8.12 0.62 -7.74
CA LYS A 265 -8.65 1.98 -7.65
C LYS A 265 -7.82 2.91 -8.51
N THR A 266 -8.51 3.79 -9.23
CA THR A 266 -7.88 4.83 -10.04
C THR A 266 -8.37 6.19 -9.58
N TYR A 267 -7.45 7.12 -9.31
CA TYR A 267 -7.76 8.46 -8.88
C TYR A 267 -6.83 9.49 -9.55
N SER A 268 -7.12 10.77 -9.42
CA SER A 268 -6.36 11.84 -10.06
C SER A 268 -5.86 12.88 -9.07
N VAL A 269 -4.72 13.46 -9.37
CA VAL A 269 -4.14 14.55 -8.59
C VAL A 269 -4.60 15.89 -9.13
N GLY A 270 -5.15 16.73 -8.26
CA GLY A 270 -5.52 18.10 -8.58
C GLY A 270 -4.30 19.01 -8.75
N ARG A 271 -4.55 20.33 -8.81
CA ARG A 271 -3.47 21.31 -8.80
C ARG A 271 -2.71 21.28 -7.47
N SER A 272 -1.46 21.71 -7.51
CA SER A 272 -0.63 21.79 -6.31
C SER A 272 -1.11 22.94 -5.41
N VAL A 273 -1.64 22.63 -4.22
CA VAL A 273 -1.98 23.61 -3.19
C VAL A 273 -1.25 23.24 -1.91
N ILE A 274 -0.30 24.06 -1.51
CA ILE A 274 0.54 23.83 -0.32
C ILE A 274 0.35 24.99 0.64
N THR A 275 -0.05 24.70 1.88
CA THR A 275 -0.22 25.68 2.94
C THR A 275 0.97 25.61 3.89
N LYS A 276 1.75 26.69 3.98
CA LYS A 276 2.89 26.83 4.88
C LYS A 276 2.51 27.70 6.08
N VAL A 277 2.38 27.10 7.25
CA VAL A 277 1.98 27.74 8.50
C VAL A 277 3.22 28.07 9.34
N ASP A 278 3.42 29.35 9.62
CA ASP A 278 4.44 29.84 10.52
C ASP A 278 3.80 30.29 11.84
N LEU A 279 3.98 29.50 12.90
CA LEU A 279 3.38 29.73 14.22
C LEU A 279 3.99 30.94 14.94
N LYS A 280 5.26 31.26 14.67
CA LYS A 280 5.94 32.42 15.25
C LYS A 280 5.48 33.71 14.58
N ALA A 281 5.41 33.71 13.26
CA ALA A 281 4.93 34.84 12.48
C ALA A 281 3.38 34.92 12.43
N LYS A 282 2.67 33.92 12.93
CA LYS A 282 1.19 33.83 13.00
C LYS A 282 0.53 34.08 11.66
N LYS A 283 1.10 33.48 10.63
CA LYS A 283 0.61 33.56 9.24
C LYS A 283 0.70 32.22 8.53
N ALA A 284 -0.18 32.02 7.57
CA ALA A 284 -0.08 30.95 6.59
C ALA A 284 0.17 31.55 5.21
N VAL A 285 1.12 30.98 4.47
CA VAL A 285 1.34 31.28 3.05
C VAL A 285 0.82 30.11 2.26
N VAL A 286 -0.12 30.36 1.37
CA VAL A 286 -0.66 29.36 0.46
C VAL A 286 -0.01 29.54 -0.91
N GLU A 287 0.61 28.47 -1.39
CA GLU A 287 1.16 28.37 -2.73
C GLU A 287 0.25 27.51 -3.60
N ILE A 288 -0.01 28.00 -4.82
CA ILE A 288 -0.75 27.27 -5.85
C ILE A 288 0.15 27.14 -7.06
N ASP A 289 0.40 25.91 -7.50
CA ASP A 289 1.26 25.58 -8.65
C ASP A 289 2.64 26.25 -8.55
N GLY A 290 3.22 26.22 -7.32
CA GLY A 290 4.53 26.78 -7.00
C GLY A 290 4.59 28.31 -6.86
N LYS A 291 3.48 29.01 -7.03
CA LYS A 291 3.40 30.47 -6.88
C LYS A 291 2.65 30.84 -5.63
N LYS A 292 3.17 31.83 -4.89
CA LYS A 292 2.46 32.42 -3.74
C LYS A 292 1.12 33.00 -4.20
N ALA A 293 0.03 32.40 -3.71
CA ALA A 293 -1.34 32.82 -4.05
C ALA A 293 -1.93 33.75 -2.98
N LYS A 294 -1.71 33.42 -1.69
CA LYS A 294 -2.29 34.22 -0.60
C LYS A 294 -1.42 34.13 0.68
N THR A 295 -1.42 35.21 1.46
CA THR A 295 -0.94 35.20 2.84
C THR A 295 -2.12 35.45 3.76
N ILE A 296 -2.32 34.56 4.74
CA ILE A 296 -3.48 34.54 5.63
C ILE A 296 -3.00 34.74 7.07
N PRO A 297 -3.46 35.74 7.79
CA PRO A 297 -3.24 35.85 9.23
C PRO A 297 -3.93 34.70 9.96
N ILE A 298 -3.25 34.05 10.88
CA ILE A 298 -3.79 32.91 11.64
C ILE A 298 -3.66 33.13 13.15
N SER A 299 -4.41 32.33 13.91
CA SER A 299 -4.20 32.10 15.32
C SER A 299 -4.15 30.60 15.56
N ALA A 300 -3.08 30.12 16.17
CA ALA A 300 -2.85 28.69 16.41
C ALA A 300 -2.88 28.38 17.92
N GLY A 301 -2.37 27.21 18.32
CA GLY A 301 -2.39 26.74 19.70
C GLY A 301 -1.60 27.60 20.66
N LYS A 302 -2.24 27.98 21.79
CA LYS A 302 -1.65 28.71 22.90
C LYS A 302 -0.70 27.83 23.74
N SER A 303 -0.03 28.43 24.71
CA SER A 303 0.74 27.69 25.72
C SER A 303 -0.12 26.62 26.39
N GLY A 304 0.40 25.43 26.60
CA GLY A 304 -0.35 24.25 27.06
C GLY A 304 -1.06 23.46 25.95
N PHE A 305 -1.37 24.07 24.80
CA PHE A 305 -2.08 23.46 23.66
C PHE A 305 -1.35 23.72 22.34
N ILE A 306 -0.06 23.57 22.34
CA ILE A 306 0.80 23.95 21.20
C ILE A 306 0.46 23.15 19.95
N THR A 307 0.23 23.84 18.83
CA THR A 307 0.08 23.24 17.51
C THR A 307 1.36 22.50 17.10
N ARG A 308 1.23 21.30 16.57
CA ARG A 308 2.35 20.47 16.13
C ARG A 308 3.01 21.03 14.87
N SER A 309 4.33 21.07 14.87
CA SER A 309 5.16 21.27 13.66
C SER A 309 5.25 19.99 12.85
N GLY A 310 5.56 20.12 11.55
CA GLY A 310 5.72 19.02 10.63
C GLY A 310 4.82 19.12 9.38
N SER A 311 4.97 18.18 8.49
CA SER A 311 4.15 18.02 7.28
C SER A 311 2.92 17.19 7.60
N LYS A 312 1.77 17.82 7.53
CA LYS A 312 0.44 17.21 7.69
C LYS A 312 -0.32 17.29 6.37
N LEU A 313 -1.27 16.41 6.15
CA LEU A 313 -2.14 16.45 4.98
C LEU A 313 -3.58 16.74 5.41
N ILE A 314 -4.33 17.42 4.56
CA ILE A 314 -5.78 17.53 4.76
C ILE A 314 -6.37 16.13 4.58
N MET A 315 -6.93 15.57 5.65
CA MET A 315 -7.50 14.21 5.68
C MET A 315 -8.99 14.21 5.36
N GLU A 316 -9.66 15.27 5.75
CA GLU A 316 -11.11 15.43 5.63
C GLU A 316 -11.47 16.90 5.49
N LYS A 317 -12.54 17.19 4.75
CA LYS A 317 -13.07 18.53 4.55
C LYS A 317 -14.56 18.52 4.91
N LEU A 318 -14.96 19.37 5.87
CA LEU A 318 -16.31 19.47 6.39
C LEU A 318 -16.77 20.92 6.28
N ASP A 319 -17.85 21.16 5.55
CA ASP A 319 -18.44 22.51 5.43
C ASP A 319 -18.79 23.06 6.80
N LYS A 320 -19.33 22.21 7.67
CA LYS A 320 -19.67 22.52 9.05
C LYS A 320 -19.53 21.26 9.92
N THR A 321 -18.94 21.40 11.10
CA THR A 321 -18.78 20.30 12.06
C THR A 321 -18.85 20.80 13.50
N ARG A 322 -19.29 19.92 14.40
CA ARG A 322 -19.24 20.18 15.84
C ARG A 322 -17.84 19.85 16.36
N MET A 323 -17.23 20.78 17.06
CA MET A 323 -16.01 20.56 17.82
C MET A 323 -16.34 20.64 19.32
N ALA A 324 -16.12 19.52 20.01
CA ALA A 324 -16.32 19.39 21.45
C ALA A 324 -14.99 19.02 22.11
N SER A 325 -14.63 19.74 23.15
CA SER A 325 -13.36 19.57 23.86
C SER A 325 -13.17 18.19 24.48
N GLU A 326 -14.27 17.49 24.81
CA GLU A 326 -14.26 16.12 25.31
C GLU A 326 -13.63 15.13 24.31
N THR A 327 -13.77 15.38 23.01
CA THR A 327 -13.17 14.53 21.95
C THR A 327 -11.65 14.57 21.95
N VAL A 328 -11.04 15.54 22.62
CA VAL A 328 -9.58 15.70 22.77
C VAL A 328 -9.15 15.64 24.23
N GLY A 329 -10.02 15.11 25.13
CA GLY A 329 -9.72 14.84 26.53
C GLY A 329 -9.78 16.07 27.45
N ILE A 330 -10.41 17.16 27.02
CA ILE A 330 -10.62 18.36 27.83
C ILE A 330 -12.07 18.36 28.32
N ASN A 331 -12.26 18.44 29.65
CA ASN A 331 -13.60 18.52 30.23
C ASN A 331 -14.34 19.76 29.72
N GLU A 332 -15.54 19.58 29.15
CA GLU A 332 -16.34 20.64 28.56
C GLU A 332 -16.74 21.71 29.58
N ASN A 333 -16.89 21.32 30.87
CA ASN A 333 -17.25 22.24 31.96
C ASN A 333 -16.03 22.95 32.59
N SER A 334 -14.81 22.72 32.09
CA SER A 334 -13.61 23.42 32.57
C SER A 334 -13.47 24.80 31.89
N SER A 335 -12.57 25.64 32.43
CA SER A 335 -12.23 26.93 31.80
C SER A 335 -11.66 26.81 30.38
N GLU A 336 -11.20 25.62 30.00
CA GLU A 336 -10.68 25.27 28.67
C GLU A 336 -11.70 24.50 27.84
N GLY A 337 -12.90 24.24 28.40
CA GLY A 337 -13.96 23.51 27.73
C GLY A 337 -14.59 24.32 26.58
N TYR A 338 -14.95 23.63 25.52
CA TYR A 338 -15.68 24.20 24.39
C TYR A 338 -16.58 23.17 23.73
N ASN A 339 -17.68 23.68 23.19
CA ASN A 339 -18.62 22.91 22.38
C ASN A 339 -19.27 23.85 21.37
N MET A 340 -18.79 23.80 20.13
CA MET A 340 -19.22 24.81 19.14
C MET A 340 -19.28 24.23 17.73
N MET A 341 -20.10 24.85 16.89
CA MET A 341 -20.12 24.59 15.45
C MET A 341 -19.03 25.41 14.76
N VAL A 342 -18.25 24.73 13.93
CA VAL A 342 -17.13 25.30 13.20
C VAL A 342 -17.34 25.10 11.71
N GLU A 343 -17.03 26.11 10.90
CA GLU A 343 -17.21 26.07 9.45
C GLU A 343 -15.87 25.90 8.73
N PHE A 344 -15.95 25.34 7.52
CA PHE A 344 -14.82 25.11 6.60
C PHE A 344 -13.65 24.39 7.28
N ALA A 345 -14.00 23.32 8.01
CA ALA A 345 -13.04 22.56 8.79
C ALA A 345 -12.28 21.54 7.93
N MET A 346 -10.98 21.62 7.96
CA MET A 346 -10.04 20.72 7.26
C MET A 346 -9.22 19.99 8.33
N ARG A 347 -9.52 18.70 8.56
CA ARG A 347 -8.78 17.86 9.53
C ARG A 347 -7.39 17.59 9.01
N ILE A 348 -6.38 17.75 9.87
CA ILE A 348 -4.97 17.55 9.52
C ILE A 348 -4.22 16.57 10.45
N THR A 349 -4.84 16.12 11.54
CA THR A 349 -4.31 15.04 12.40
C THR A 349 -5.42 14.14 12.88
N GLN A 350 -5.07 12.89 13.19
CA GLN A 350 -5.99 11.94 13.83
C GLN A 350 -6.42 12.43 15.21
N SER A 351 -5.51 13.05 15.95
CA SER A 351 -5.73 13.58 17.31
C SER A 351 -6.56 14.86 17.37
N GLY A 352 -7.08 15.38 16.24
CA GLY A 352 -8.06 16.45 16.21
C GLY A 352 -7.54 17.86 15.96
N GLU A 353 -6.34 18.05 15.36
CA GLU A 353 -5.97 19.37 14.82
C GLU A 353 -6.66 19.61 13.47
N PHE A 354 -7.18 20.82 13.30
CA PHE A 354 -7.84 21.31 12.08
C PHE A 354 -7.28 22.65 11.63
N VAL A 355 -7.47 22.96 10.38
CA VAL A 355 -7.48 24.31 9.83
C VAL A 355 -8.95 24.68 9.61
N HIS A 356 -9.43 25.82 10.13
CA HIS A 356 -10.86 26.14 10.09
C HIS A 356 -11.18 27.63 10.22
N ALA A 357 -12.42 28.02 9.96
CA ALA A 357 -12.94 29.35 10.28
C ALA A 357 -13.06 29.52 11.81
N ALA A 358 -12.56 30.63 12.33
CA ALA A 358 -12.65 30.99 13.75
C ALA A 358 -13.01 32.47 13.92
N PRO A 359 -14.24 32.91 13.52
CA PRO A 359 -14.64 34.33 13.59
C PRO A 359 -14.58 34.91 15.01
N TRP A 360 -14.85 34.09 16.03
CA TRP A 360 -14.77 34.48 17.45
C TRP A 360 -13.34 34.87 17.88
N ASN A 361 -12.31 34.44 17.13
CA ASN A 361 -10.90 34.69 17.44
C ASN A 361 -10.23 35.68 16.43
N ALA A 362 -11.03 36.37 15.62
CA ALA A 362 -10.55 37.24 14.54
C ALA A 362 -9.57 38.34 15.02
N GLY A 363 -9.77 38.87 16.23
CA GLY A 363 -8.93 39.90 16.82
C GLY A 363 -7.49 39.45 17.14
N ASN A 364 -7.28 38.14 17.33
CA ASN A 364 -5.98 37.54 17.64
C ASN A 364 -5.21 37.12 16.40
N MET A 365 -5.84 37.00 15.23
CA MET A 365 -5.22 36.54 14.01
C MET A 365 -4.09 37.46 13.56
N GLY A 366 -2.93 36.86 13.32
CA GLY A 366 -1.68 37.59 13.04
C GLY A 366 -0.98 38.19 14.26
N LYS A 367 -1.54 38.05 15.47
CA LYS A 367 -1.05 38.68 16.70
C LYS A 367 -0.74 37.67 17.80
N VAL A 368 -1.71 36.81 18.14
CA VAL A 368 -1.64 35.89 19.28
C VAL A 368 -2.11 34.50 18.88
N ASN A 369 -1.42 33.46 19.35
CA ASN A 369 -1.88 32.08 19.29
C ASN A 369 -2.79 31.82 20.51
N ALA A 370 -4.08 31.51 20.29
CA ALA A 370 -5.10 31.47 21.34
C ALA A 370 -6.03 30.24 21.24
N SER A 371 -5.75 29.27 20.35
CA SER A 371 -6.54 28.05 20.20
C SER A 371 -6.02 26.89 21.08
N HIS A 372 -6.72 25.75 21.03
CA HIS A 372 -6.34 24.48 21.66
C HIS A 372 -5.52 23.56 20.73
N GLY A 373 -4.89 24.11 19.70
CA GLY A 373 -4.04 23.34 18.75
C GLY A 373 -4.43 23.54 17.28
N CYS A 374 -5.68 23.84 16.99
CA CYS A 374 -6.15 24.12 15.62
C CYS A 374 -5.57 25.43 15.08
N THR A 375 -5.48 25.53 13.75
CA THR A 375 -5.09 26.76 13.03
C THR A 375 -6.35 27.50 12.59
N GLY A 376 -6.73 28.53 13.32
CA GLY A 376 -7.90 29.36 13.03
C GLY A 376 -7.59 30.47 12.02
N MET A 377 -8.53 30.73 11.14
CA MET A 377 -8.51 31.78 10.11
C MET A 377 -9.81 32.59 10.14
N LYS A 378 -9.81 33.78 9.53
CA LYS A 378 -11.08 34.48 9.24
C LYS A 378 -11.96 33.63 8.34
N THR A 379 -13.26 33.78 8.42
CA THR A 379 -14.22 32.96 7.66
C THR A 379 -13.95 32.95 6.17
N ASP A 380 -13.74 34.12 5.56
CA ASP A 380 -13.47 34.25 4.11
C ASP A 380 -12.13 33.59 3.70
N ASP A 381 -11.14 33.64 4.58
CA ASP A 381 -9.82 33.03 4.33
C ASP A 381 -9.92 31.50 4.43
N ALA A 382 -10.63 31.00 5.44
CA ALA A 382 -10.88 29.57 5.61
C ALA A 382 -11.72 29.01 4.44
N TYR A 383 -12.78 29.71 4.05
CA TYR A 383 -13.60 29.37 2.90
C TYR A 383 -12.77 29.33 1.61
N TRP A 384 -11.95 30.37 1.38
CA TRP A 384 -11.11 30.42 0.22
C TRP A 384 -10.13 29.23 0.17
N LEU A 385 -9.47 28.89 1.29
CA LEU A 385 -8.56 27.74 1.36
C LEU A 385 -9.33 26.43 1.16
N PHE A 386 -10.47 26.28 1.83
CA PHE A 386 -11.35 25.12 1.71
C PHE A 386 -11.76 24.85 0.25
N ARG A 387 -12.07 25.91 -0.52
CA ARG A 387 -12.46 25.79 -1.93
C ARG A 387 -11.31 25.46 -2.87
N ASN A 388 -10.09 25.79 -2.48
CA ASN A 388 -8.90 25.62 -3.33
C ASN A 388 -8.12 24.35 -3.03
N ALA A 389 -8.09 23.88 -1.78
CA ALA A 389 -7.36 22.69 -1.37
C ALA A 389 -8.21 21.43 -1.49
N GLU A 390 -7.58 20.33 -1.85
CA GLU A 390 -8.18 18.98 -1.88
C GLU A 390 -7.75 18.16 -0.66
N VAL A 391 -8.45 17.09 -0.36
CA VAL A 391 -7.97 16.05 0.56
C VAL A 391 -6.62 15.54 0.04
N GLY A 392 -5.61 15.46 0.91
CA GLY A 392 -4.23 15.16 0.52
C GLY A 392 -3.38 16.39 0.17
N SER A 393 -3.93 17.62 0.27
CA SER A 393 -3.12 18.84 0.13
C SER A 393 -2.23 19.04 1.38
N PRO A 394 -0.92 19.36 1.20
CA PRO A 394 0.00 19.55 2.31
C PRO A 394 -0.29 20.81 3.14
N VAL A 395 -0.21 20.65 4.46
CA VAL A 395 -0.17 21.73 5.47
C VAL A 395 1.12 21.57 6.27
N ILE A 396 2.11 22.39 5.93
CA ILE A 396 3.45 22.34 6.52
C ILE A 396 3.50 23.39 7.63
N THR A 397 3.59 22.94 8.86
CA THR A 397 3.62 23.80 10.06
C THR A 397 5.02 23.88 10.63
N THR A 398 5.47 25.08 10.95
CA THR A 398 6.77 25.34 11.56
C THR A 398 6.64 26.31 12.76
N GLY A 399 7.64 26.32 13.63
CA GLY A 399 7.75 27.33 14.69
C GLY A 399 7.31 26.88 16.08
N SER A 400 6.97 25.59 16.29
CA SER A 400 6.83 24.99 17.62
C SER A 400 7.91 23.92 17.86
N ASN A 401 8.09 23.59 19.13
CA ASN A 401 8.93 22.47 19.60
C ASN A 401 8.15 21.17 19.78
N ARG A 402 6.86 21.15 19.42
CA ARG A 402 6.03 19.96 19.45
C ARG A 402 5.94 19.41 18.03
N GLU A 403 6.62 18.32 17.78
CA GLU A 403 6.58 17.66 16.48
C GLU A 403 5.30 16.82 16.30
N THR A 404 4.88 16.62 15.05
CA THR A 404 3.79 15.72 14.71
C THR A 404 4.26 14.27 14.87
N GLU A 405 3.59 13.50 15.72
CA GLU A 405 3.87 12.11 16.00
C GLU A 405 3.64 11.27 14.72
N TRP A 406 4.53 10.30 14.47
CA TRP A 406 4.37 9.37 13.36
C TRP A 406 3.06 8.57 13.50
N GLY A 407 2.27 8.54 12.44
CA GLY A 407 0.95 7.88 12.44
C GLY A 407 -0.18 8.72 13.03
N ASN A 408 0.06 9.97 13.46
CA ASN A 408 -1.00 10.89 13.87
C ASN A 408 -1.67 11.54 12.64
N GLY A 409 -2.32 10.72 11.84
CA GLY A 409 -2.83 11.03 10.51
C GLY A 409 -1.83 10.67 9.41
N TRP A 410 -2.01 11.21 8.22
CA TRP A 410 -1.12 10.95 7.09
C TRP A 410 0.16 11.77 7.21
N THR A 411 1.13 11.21 7.93
CA THR A 411 2.38 11.85 8.29
C THR A 411 3.57 11.39 7.45
N ASP A 412 3.30 10.76 6.32
CA ASP A 412 4.26 10.17 5.38
C ASP A 412 5.44 11.08 5.05
N TRP A 413 5.18 12.39 4.98
CA TRP A 413 6.15 13.41 4.57
C TRP A 413 7.06 13.92 5.72
N ASN A 414 6.88 13.40 6.94
CA ASN A 414 7.77 13.73 8.08
C ASN A 414 9.02 12.85 8.14
N ARG A 415 9.12 11.83 7.29
CA ARG A 415 10.34 11.03 7.12
C ARG A 415 11.05 11.40 5.83
N SER A 416 12.38 11.41 5.87
CA SER A 416 13.20 11.49 4.68
C SER A 416 12.86 10.32 3.73
N TRP A 417 13.23 10.43 2.46
CA TRP A 417 12.97 9.36 1.50
C TRP A 417 13.63 8.04 1.92
N ALA A 418 14.90 8.10 2.34
CA ALA A 418 15.65 6.92 2.78
C ALA A 418 15.05 6.25 4.03
N GLU A 419 14.53 7.04 4.98
CA GLU A 419 13.84 6.49 6.15
C GLU A 419 12.48 5.91 5.81
N TYR A 420 11.77 6.52 4.87
CA TYR A 420 10.47 6.03 4.43
C TYR A 420 10.58 4.65 3.77
N GLN A 421 11.58 4.47 2.90
CA GLN A 421 11.83 3.19 2.22
C GLN A 421 12.12 2.03 3.18
N LYS A 422 12.70 2.29 4.36
CA LYS A 422 12.95 1.25 5.39
C LYS A 422 11.68 0.62 5.95
N GLY A 423 10.53 1.23 5.73
CA GLY A 423 9.24 0.70 6.14
C GLY A 423 8.61 -0.26 5.14
N SER A 424 9.21 -0.50 3.97
CA SER A 424 8.85 -1.56 3.04
C SER A 424 9.21 -2.93 3.62
N ALA A 425 8.46 -3.94 3.26
CA ALA A 425 8.74 -5.33 3.62
C ALA A 425 9.54 -6.08 2.53
N LEU A 426 9.97 -5.35 1.48
CA LEU A 426 10.74 -5.86 0.35
C LEU A 426 12.11 -5.21 0.27
#